data_adaa47da382d841fa58ee694db0e2c21
#
_entry.id   adaa47da382d841fa58ee694db0e2c21
#
_cell.length_a   1.000
_cell.length_b   1.000
_cell.length_c   1.000
_cell.angle_alpha   90.00
_cell.angle_beta   90.00
_cell.angle_gamma   90.00
#
_symmetry.space_group_name_H-M   'P 1'
#
loop_
_entity.id
_entity.type
_entity.pdbx_description
1 polymer ?
#
loop_
_entity_poly.entity_id
_entity_poly.type
_entity_poly.pdbx_seq_one_letter_code
_entity_poly.pdbx_strand_id
1 'polypeptide(L)'
;LKYAPSAAHITGKTFTSSETFTWLTEHFRTSLSQMKPDMDLMFCAGVNRMFFHGTTYSPKNDPWPGWKFYASVDMSPTNSIWRDAPYFLKYIERCQSFLQWGQPDNDFITYLPIHDMMAKNTKGKRLMQFSIHAMGKLTPEFVECINSIDRAGFDCDYISDALLLSTTFSNGKIQTAAGTRYSGLIIPDSHNILTPEV
;
A
#
# COMPACT_ATOMS: atom_id res chain seq x y z
N LEU A 1 3.80 0.47 -1.03
CA LEU A 1 2.45 0.75 -0.51
C LEU A 1 1.33 0.26 -1.45
N LYS A 2 1.50 0.29 -2.78
CA LYS A 2 0.43 0.04 -3.78
C LYS A 2 0.02 -1.42 -4.03
N TYR A 3 0.60 -2.42 -3.42
CA TYR A 3 0.24 -3.83 -3.70
C TYR A 3 -1.21 -4.17 -3.35
N ALA A 4 -1.63 -3.85 -2.14
CA ALA A 4 -3.01 -4.10 -1.70
C ALA A 4 -4.03 -3.20 -2.42
N PRO A 5 -3.77 -1.87 -2.58
CA PRO A 5 -4.62 -1.02 -3.41
C PRO A 5 -4.77 -1.52 -4.84
N SER A 6 -3.68 -1.89 -5.52
CA SER A 6 -3.73 -2.42 -6.88
C SER A 6 -4.61 -3.66 -7.00
N ALA A 7 -4.44 -4.60 -6.06
CA ALA A 7 -5.29 -5.80 -6.02
C ALA A 7 -6.78 -5.44 -5.82
N ALA A 8 -7.07 -4.47 -4.93
CA ALA A 8 -8.43 -4.01 -4.69
C ALA A 8 -9.04 -3.34 -5.94
N HIS A 9 -8.31 -2.43 -6.58
CA HIS A 9 -8.74 -1.72 -7.78
C HIS A 9 -9.06 -2.69 -8.93
N ILE A 10 -8.14 -3.62 -9.21
CA ILE A 10 -8.28 -4.59 -10.31
C ILE A 10 -9.45 -5.56 -10.06
N THR A 11 -9.69 -5.94 -8.80
CA THR A 11 -10.76 -6.88 -8.42
C THR A 11 -12.07 -6.20 -8.01
N GLY A 12 -12.17 -4.88 -8.10
CA GLY A 12 -13.37 -4.11 -7.78
C GLY A 12 -13.73 -4.05 -6.30
N LYS A 13 -12.74 -4.18 -5.42
CA LYS A 13 -12.96 -4.04 -3.98
C LYS A 13 -12.84 -2.58 -3.56
N THR A 14 -13.81 -2.12 -2.76
CA THR A 14 -13.86 -0.74 -2.29
C THR A 14 -12.79 -0.43 -1.24
N PHE A 15 -12.49 -1.39 -0.37
CA PHE A 15 -11.64 -1.12 0.80
C PHE A 15 -10.25 -1.70 0.65
N THR A 16 -9.27 -0.84 0.90
CA THR A 16 -7.88 -1.22 1.14
C THR A 16 -7.47 -0.75 2.52
N SER A 17 -7.17 -1.70 3.40
CA SER A 17 -6.79 -1.41 4.77
C SER A 17 -5.28 -1.46 4.98
N SER A 18 -4.83 -0.75 5.99
CA SER A 18 -3.46 -0.78 6.49
C SER A 18 -3.45 -0.85 8.00
N GLU A 19 -2.59 -1.70 8.55
CA GLU A 19 -2.10 -1.53 9.91
C GLU A 19 -1.17 -0.32 9.92
N THR A 20 -1.47 0.66 10.76
CA THR A 20 -0.92 2.00 10.63
C THR A 20 -0.25 2.43 11.93
N PHE A 21 0.96 3.01 11.81
CA PHE A 21 1.78 3.52 12.92
C PHE A 21 2.33 2.44 13.88
N THR A 22 2.58 1.24 13.36
CA THR A 22 3.40 0.24 14.04
C THR A 22 4.88 0.65 13.96
N TRP A 23 5.22 1.76 14.59
CA TRP A 23 6.56 2.30 14.53
C TRP A 23 7.42 1.85 15.72
N LEU A 24 8.68 1.57 15.45
CA LEU A 24 9.70 1.27 16.46
C LEU A 24 10.35 2.57 16.96
N THR A 25 9.54 3.53 17.35
CA THR A 25 9.99 4.80 17.91
C THR A 25 10.00 4.72 19.44
N GLU A 26 10.67 5.68 20.08
CA GLU A 26 10.59 5.81 21.51
C GLU A 26 9.17 6.22 21.95
N HIS A 27 8.68 5.58 23.01
CA HIS A 27 7.32 5.77 23.51
C HIS A 27 7.01 7.24 23.81
N PHE A 28 5.80 7.65 23.47
CA PHE A 28 5.25 8.99 23.75
C PHE A 28 6.01 10.17 23.13
N ARG A 29 6.90 9.91 22.15
CA ARG A 29 7.68 10.95 21.46
C ARG A 29 7.20 11.30 20.06
N THR A 30 6.32 10.52 19.49
CA THR A 30 5.77 10.79 18.16
C THR A 30 4.70 11.87 18.23
N SER A 31 4.82 12.89 17.39
CA SER A 31 3.82 13.95 17.24
C SER A 31 2.84 13.66 16.11
N LEU A 32 1.67 14.29 16.14
CA LEU A 32 0.68 14.20 15.05
C LEU A 32 1.23 14.76 13.73
N SER A 33 2.13 15.76 13.80
CA SER A 33 2.79 16.32 12.62
C SER A 33 3.78 15.37 11.94
N GLN A 34 4.35 14.42 12.68
CA GLN A 34 5.17 13.35 12.11
C GLN A 34 4.30 12.25 11.49
N MET A 35 3.11 12.00 12.05
CA MET A 35 2.20 10.97 11.56
C MET A 35 1.49 11.39 10.27
N LYS A 36 1.18 12.68 10.11
CA LYS A 36 0.37 13.18 9.00
C LYS A 36 0.98 12.93 7.62
N PRO A 37 2.27 13.20 7.34
CA PRO A 37 2.86 12.94 6.02
C PRO A 37 2.77 11.46 5.60
N ASP A 38 3.01 10.53 6.52
CA ASP A 38 2.91 9.10 6.21
C ASP A 38 1.46 8.67 5.97
N MET A 39 0.51 9.28 6.69
CA MET A 39 -0.91 9.09 6.43
C MET A 39 -1.30 9.57 5.04
N ASP A 40 -0.84 10.77 4.64
CA ASP A 40 -1.11 11.33 3.32
C ASP A 40 -0.51 10.45 2.21
N LEU A 41 0.70 9.93 2.42
CA LEU A 41 1.35 9.00 1.51
C LEU A 41 0.56 7.70 1.34
N MET A 42 -0.03 7.17 2.42
CA MET A 42 -0.91 6.01 2.34
C MET A 42 -2.18 6.31 1.53
N PHE A 43 -2.80 7.48 1.73
CA PHE A 43 -3.95 7.91 0.93
C PHE A 43 -3.61 8.03 -0.56
N CYS A 44 -2.49 8.68 -0.89
CA CYS A 44 -1.99 8.78 -2.27
C CYS A 44 -1.70 7.40 -2.88
N ALA A 45 -1.30 6.43 -2.06
CA ALA A 45 -1.08 5.06 -2.53
C ALA A 45 -2.38 4.25 -2.72
N GLY A 46 -3.56 4.77 -2.34
CA GLY A 46 -4.85 4.12 -2.49
C GLY A 46 -5.34 3.37 -1.24
N VAL A 47 -4.63 3.47 -0.12
CA VAL A 47 -5.13 2.95 1.16
C VAL A 47 -6.25 3.87 1.65
N ASN A 48 -7.42 3.32 1.96
CA ASN A 48 -8.59 4.12 2.33
C ASN A 48 -9.30 3.64 3.60
N ARG A 49 -8.67 2.73 4.36
CA ARG A 49 -9.19 2.24 5.64
C ARG A 49 -8.03 1.96 6.61
N MET A 50 -7.87 2.86 7.58
CA MET A 50 -6.76 2.81 8.54
C MET A 50 -7.14 2.05 9.79
N PHE A 51 -6.25 1.20 10.27
CA PHE A 51 -6.30 0.56 11.57
C PHE A 51 -5.06 0.96 12.35
N PHE A 52 -5.25 1.82 13.33
CA PHE A 52 -4.13 2.28 14.14
C PHE A 52 -3.57 1.16 15.01
N HIS A 53 -2.26 1.03 14.99
CA HIS A 53 -1.51 0.20 15.91
C HIS A 53 -0.56 1.11 16.71
N GLY A 54 -0.89 1.41 17.97
CA GLY A 54 -2.24 1.14 18.42
C GLY A 54 -2.46 1.65 19.83
N THR A 55 -3.43 1.08 20.47
CA THR A 55 -3.79 1.42 21.85
C THR A 55 -3.66 0.17 22.71
N THR A 56 -2.82 0.24 23.74
CA THR A 56 -2.74 -0.80 24.77
C THR A 56 -3.78 -0.53 25.86
N TYR A 57 -4.57 -1.54 26.20
CA TYR A 57 -5.44 -1.44 27.35
C TYR A 57 -4.62 -1.31 28.63
N SER A 58 -4.97 -0.34 29.47
CA SER A 58 -4.38 -0.18 30.82
C SER A 58 -5.47 -0.19 31.86
N PRO A 59 -5.34 -0.96 32.94
CA PRO A 59 -6.26 -0.89 34.07
C PRO A 59 -6.34 0.53 34.63
N LYS A 60 -7.53 0.91 35.15
CA LYS A 60 -7.80 2.28 35.62
C LYS A 60 -6.81 2.76 36.70
N ASN A 61 -6.33 1.83 37.52
CA ASN A 61 -5.48 2.14 38.67
C ASN A 61 -3.99 1.95 38.38
N ASP A 62 -3.60 1.64 37.15
CA ASP A 62 -2.19 1.53 36.80
C ASP A 62 -1.56 2.91 36.81
N PRO A 63 -0.33 3.04 37.35
CA PRO A 63 0.39 4.28 37.31
C PRO A 63 0.75 4.65 35.86
N TRP A 64 0.89 5.94 35.59
CA TRP A 64 1.39 6.40 34.30
C TRP A 64 2.77 5.79 34.01
N PRO A 65 3.07 5.34 32.79
CA PRO A 65 2.32 5.51 31.54
C PRO A 65 1.27 4.42 31.27
N GLY A 66 1.04 3.49 32.16
CA GLY A 66 0.23 2.32 31.92
C GLY A 66 0.96 1.25 31.10
N TRP A 67 0.20 0.35 30.50
CA TRP A 67 0.74 -0.69 29.65
C TRP A 67 1.15 -0.14 28.27
N LYS A 68 2.20 -0.70 27.70
CA LYS A 68 2.77 -0.28 26.43
C LYS A 68 2.99 -1.48 25.53
N PHE A 69 2.96 -1.24 24.23
CA PHE A 69 3.38 -2.19 23.22
C PHE A 69 4.64 -1.67 22.52
N TYR A 70 5.62 -2.53 22.28
CA TYR A 70 6.95 -2.13 21.82
C TYR A 70 6.99 -1.41 20.45
N ALA A 71 6.00 -1.65 19.60
CA ALA A 71 5.90 -1.13 18.24
C ALA A 71 4.60 -0.36 18.07
N SER A 72 4.50 0.82 18.66
CA SER A 72 3.30 1.65 18.64
C SER A 72 3.63 3.11 18.86
N VAL A 73 2.81 3.99 18.29
CA VAL A 73 2.83 5.43 18.61
C VAL A 73 2.03 5.76 19.87
N ASP A 74 1.53 4.77 20.59
CA ASP A 74 0.73 4.90 21.80
C ASP A 74 -0.46 5.86 21.62
N MET A 75 -1.38 5.50 20.71
CA MET A 75 -2.64 6.22 20.48
C MET A 75 -3.61 5.98 21.64
N SER A 76 -3.29 6.53 22.79
CA SER A 76 -4.02 6.30 24.04
C SER A 76 -4.25 7.59 24.83
N PRO A 77 -5.25 7.60 25.74
CA PRO A 77 -5.53 8.75 26.60
C PRO A 77 -4.36 9.15 27.52
N THR A 78 -3.40 8.25 27.74
CA THR A 78 -2.22 8.52 28.56
C THR A 78 -1.13 9.28 27.81
N ASN A 79 -1.22 9.36 26.47
CA ASN A 79 -0.30 10.13 25.65
C ASN A 79 -0.75 11.58 25.50
N SER A 80 0.19 12.52 25.55
CA SER A 80 -0.09 13.95 25.42
C SER A 80 -0.73 14.35 24.09
N ILE A 81 -0.50 13.61 23.01
CA ILE A 81 -1.13 13.85 21.71
C ILE A 81 -2.64 13.59 21.71
N TRP A 82 -3.15 12.84 22.69
CA TRP A 82 -4.56 12.46 22.75
C TRP A 82 -5.52 13.67 22.79
N ARG A 83 -5.12 14.73 23.44
CA ARG A 83 -5.90 15.98 23.49
C ARG A 83 -6.20 16.53 22.09
N ASP A 84 -5.23 16.45 21.20
CA ASP A 84 -5.30 17.01 19.84
C ASP A 84 -5.64 15.94 18.77
N ALA A 85 -5.59 14.66 19.13
CA ALA A 85 -5.90 13.53 18.27
C ALA A 85 -7.28 13.64 17.56
N PRO A 86 -8.37 14.16 18.17
CA PRO A 86 -9.65 14.30 17.48
C PRO A 86 -9.60 15.12 16.20
N TYR A 87 -8.72 16.12 16.10
CA TYR A 87 -8.56 16.92 14.88
C TYR A 87 -7.93 16.10 13.75
N PHE A 88 -6.92 15.31 14.10
CA PHE A 88 -6.26 14.39 13.15
C PHE A 88 -7.21 13.28 12.70
N LEU A 89 -7.95 12.68 13.61
CA LEU A 89 -8.94 11.65 13.31
C LEU A 89 -10.06 12.16 12.39
N LYS A 90 -10.55 13.39 12.61
CA LYS A 90 -11.54 14.03 11.72
C LYS A 90 -10.97 14.31 10.33
N TYR A 91 -9.70 14.65 10.23
CA TYR A 91 -9.03 14.78 8.92
C TYR A 91 -9.04 13.44 8.19
N ILE A 92 -8.62 12.36 8.86
CA ILE A 92 -8.60 11.01 8.30
C ILE A 92 -10.00 10.55 7.89
N GLU A 93 -11.00 10.76 8.73
CA GLU A 93 -12.40 10.44 8.45
C GLU A 93 -12.88 11.11 7.16
N ARG A 94 -12.62 12.40 7.00
CA ARG A 94 -12.98 13.12 5.76
C ARG A 94 -12.27 12.58 4.53
N CYS A 95 -10.95 12.34 4.61
CA CYS A 95 -10.20 11.76 3.49
C CYS A 95 -10.74 10.37 3.12
N GLN A 96 -10.93 9.51 4.10
CA GLN A 96 -11.48 8.17 3.86
C GLN A 96 -12.88 8.21 3.25
N SER A 97 -13.75 9.14 3.66
CA SER A 97 -15.10 9.24 3.12
C SER A 97 -15.09 9.54 1.61
N PHE A 98 -14.20 10.40 1.14
CA PHE A 98 -14.03 10.66 -0.29
C PHE A 98 -13.40 9.48 -1.02
N LEU A 99 -12.32 8.92 -0.48
CA LEU A 99 -11.59 7.81 -1.12
C LEU A 99 -12.40 6.50 -1.18
N GLN A 100 -13.36 6.31 -0.29
CA GLN A 100 -14.24 5.14 -0.28
C GLN A 100 -15.48 5.32 -1.17
N TRP A 101 -15.81 6.54 -1.54
CA TRP A 101 -17.00 6.84 -2.33
C TRP A 101 -16.76 6.72 -3.84
N GLY A 102 -15.58 7.08 -4.30
CA GLY A 102 -15.19 7.07 -5.72
C GLY A 102 -14.77 5.70 -6.24
N GLN A 103 -14.30 5.71 -7.48
CA GLN A 103 -13.64 4.57 -8.12
C GLN A 103 -12.20 4.95 -8.46
N PRO A 104 -11.26 4.00 -8.50
CA PRO A 104 -9.90 4.27 -8.94
C PRO A 104 -9.89 4.70 -10.42
N ASP A 105 -9.05 5.67 -10.74
CA ASP A 105 -8.87 6.20 -12.11
C ASP A 105 -7.39 6.25 -12.48
N ASN A 106 -6.65 5.19 -12.15
CA ASN A 106 -5.24 5.07 -12.47
C ASN A 106 -5.03 4.89 -13.97
N ASP A 107 -3.95 5.49 -14.51
CA ASP A 107 -3.73 5.55 -15.96
C ASP A 107 -3.28 4.22 -16.54
N PHE A 108 -2.40 3.50 -15.85
CA PHE A 108 -1.69 2.34 -16.37
C PHE A 108 -1.81 1.12 -15.46
N ILE A 109 -1.67 -0.05 -16.09
CA ILE A 109 -1.34 -1.31 -15.39
C ILE A 109 0.13 -1.58 -15.60
N THR A 110 0.87 -1.86 -14.54
CA THR A 110 2.28 -2.28 -14.60
C THR A 110 2.37 -3.76 -14.21
N TYR A 111 2.95 -4.55 -15.10
CA TYR A 111 3.15 -5.98 -14.84
C TYR A 111 4.12 -6.18 -13.67
N LEU A 112 3.71 -6.98 -12.68
CA LEU A 112 4.55 -7.36 -11.55
C LEU A 112 5.48 -8.54 -11.97
N PRO A 113 6.79 -8.33 -12.07
CA PRO A 113 7.73 -9.34 -12.61
C PRO A 113 8.03 -10.45 -11.61
N ILE A 114 7.00 -11.20 -11.19
CA ILE A 114 7.09 -12.22 -10.14
C ILE A 114 8.02 -13.37 -10.55
N HIS A 115 8.02 -13.76 -11.83
CA HIS A 115 8.86 -14.84 -12.35
C HIS A 115 10.34 -14.46 -12.35
N ASP A 116 10.67 -13.21 -12.70
CA ASP A 116 12.03 -12.69 -12.59
C ASP A 116 12.51 -12.68 -11.14
N MET A 117 11.64 -12.31 -10.22
CA MET A 117 11.94 -12.34 -8.78
C MET A 117 12.19 -13.76 -8.28
N MET A 118 11.38 -14.72 -8.72
CA MET A 118 11.56 -16.13 -8.40
C MET A 118 12.88 -16.67 -8.96
N ALA A 119 13.19 -16.38 -10.21
CA ALA A 119 14.43 -16.83 -10.86
C ALA A 119 15.68 -16.29 -10.17
N LYS A 120 15.68 -15.03 -9.73
CA LYS A 120 16.80 -14.43 -8.99
C LYS A 120 17.01 -15.06 -7.61
N ASN A 121 15.96 -15.47 -6.94
CA ASN A 121 16.03 -16.02 -5.58
C ASN A 121 16.34 -17.52 -5.52
N THR A 122 16.09 -18.24 -6.59
CA THR A 122 16.22 -19.71 -6.64
C THR A 122 17.62 -20.20 -6.94
N LYS A 123 18.70 -19.48 -6.66
CA LYS A 123 20.07 -20.07 -6.71
C LYS A 123 20.18 -21.36 -5.87
N GLY A 124 19.18 -22.23 -6.02
CA GLY A 124 19.13 -23.65 -5.72
C GLY A 124 18.87 -24.04 -4.27
N LYS A 125 18.61 -23.14 -3.32
CA LYS A 125 18.58 -23.56 -1.89
C LYS A 125 17.55 -22.90 -0.98
N ARG A 126 16.70 -21.98 -1.41
CA ARG A 126 15.69 -21.36 -0.54
C ARG A 126 14.38 -21.13 -1.28
N LEU A 127 13.26 -21.39 -0.61
CA LEU A 127 11.97 -20.90 -1.04
C LEU A 127 12.01 -19.37 -1.18
N MET A 128 11.36 -18.84 -2.21
CA MET A 128 11.25 -17.39 -2.38
C MET A 128 10.61 -16.77 -1.15
N GLN A 129 11.32 -15.87 -0.50
CA GLN A 129 10.74 -14.96 0.46
C GLN A 129 10.38 -13.66 -0.25
N PHE A 130 9.07 -13.42 -0.43
CA PHE A 130 8.62 -12.12 -0.89
C PHE A 130 8.90 -11.09 0.22
N SER A 131 9.81 -10.18 -0.06
CA SER A 131 10.12 -9.09 0.87
C SER A 131 9.95 -7.77 0.15
N ILE A 132 8.95 -7.01 0.56
CA ILE A 132 8.68 -5.69 0.01
C ILE A 132 9.88 -4.73 0.16
N HIS A 133 10.66 -4.90 1.22
CA HIS A 133 11.87 -4.10 1.45
C HIS A 133 13.04 -4.48 0.53
N ALA A 134 12.97 -5.63 -0.12
CA ALA A 134 14.00 -6.10 -1.04
C ALA A 134 13.70 -5.78 -2.51
N MET A 135 12.53 -5.19 -2.82
CA MET A 135 12.10 -4.93 -4.21
C MET A 135 13.13 -4.14 -5.01
N GLY A 136 13.71 -3.10 -4.43
CA GLY A 136 14.76 -2.31 -5.10
C GLY A 136 16.02 -3.11 -5.47
N LYS A 137 16.27 -4.25 -4.81
CA LYS A 137 17.39 -5.16 -5.11
C LYS A 137 16.97 -6.32 -6.03
N LEU A 138 15.74 -6.77 -5.90
CA LEU A 138 15.22 -7.92 -6.65
C LEU A 138 14.76 -7.51 -8.05
N THR A 139 14.12 -6.36 -8.16
CA THR A 139 13.56 -5.84 -9.41
C THR A 139 13.76 -4.33 -9.50
N PRO A 140 15.02 -3.85 -9.63
CA PRO A 140 15.30 -2.42 -9.70
C PRO A 140 14.62 -1.76 -10.90
N GLU A 141 14.52 -2.47 -12.01
CA GLU A 141 13.88 -2.02 -13.25
C GLU A 141 12.37 -1.76 -13.03
N PHE A 142 11.68 -2.62 -12.27
CA PHE A 142 10.29 -2.41 -11.89
C PHE A 142 10.12 -1.17 -11.02
N VAL A 143 11.00 -1.01 -10.02
CA VAL A 143 10.96 0.16 -9.13
C VAL A 143 11.23 1.45 -9.90
N GLU A 144 12.21 1.45 -10.81
CA GLU A 144 12.50 2.63 -11.65
C GLU A 144 11.35 2.93 -12.63
N CYS A 145 10.70 1.92 -13.18
CA CYS A 145 9.54 2.06 -14.04
C CYS A 145 8.39 2.80 -13.31
N ILE A 146 7.98 2.31 -12.13
CA ILE A 146 6.89 2.94 -11.36
C ILE A 146 7.26 4.35 -10.89
N ASN A 147 8.51 4.58 -10.51
CA ASN A 147 8.98 5.92 -10.15
C ASN A 147 8.96 6.87 -11.36
N SER A 148 9.20 6.37 -12.56
CA SER A 148 9.16 7.17 -13.79
C SER A 148 7.73 7.54 -14.18
N ILE A 149 6.77 6.64 -13.98
CA ILE A 149 5.33 6.90 -14.16
C ILE A 149 4.90 8.02 -13.20
N ASP A 150 5.24 7.90 -11.92
CA ASP A 150 4.92 8.88 -10.89
C ASP A 150 5.55 10.26 -11.19
N ARG A 151 6.85 10.30 -11.54
CA ARG A 151 7.52 11.56 -11.94
C ARG A 151 6.90 12.22 -13.17
N ALA A 152 6.29 11.44 -14.04
CA ALA A 152 5.59 11.96 -15.22
C ALA A 152 4.18 12.48 -14.90
N GLY A 153 3.73 12.36 -13.65
CA GLY A 153 2.41 12.82 -13.18
C GLY A 153 1.28 11.85 -13.45
N PHE A 154 1.59 10.58 -13.72
CA PHE A 154 0.61 9.51 -13.92
C PHE A 154 0.60 8.56 -12.73
N ASP A 155 -0.41 7.69 -12.71
CA ASP A 155 -0.51 6.63 -11.70
C ASP A 155 -0.66 5.24 -12.33
N CYS A 156 -0.34 4.20 -11.57
CA CYS A 156 -0.46 2.82 -12.04
C CYS A 156 -0.88 1.86 -10.93
N ASP A 157 -1.50 0.77 -11.34
CA ASP A 157 -1.73 -0.41 -10.52
C ASP A 157 -0.82 -1.56 -10.96
N TYR A 158 -0.50 -2.47 -10.03
CA TYR A 158 0.33 -3.64 -10.31
C TYR A 158 -0.54 -4.85 -10.58
N ILE A 159 -0.24 -5.59 -11.65
CA ILE A 159 -1.04 -6.74 -12.08
C ILE A 159 -0.21 -8.03 -12.09
N SER A 160 -0.83 -9.13 -11.64
CA SER A 160 -0.30 -10.48 -11.75
C SER A 160 -0.77 -11.17 -13.04
N ASP A 161 -0.12 -12.28 -13.42
CA ASP A 161 -0.49 -13.08 -14.58
C ASP A 161 -1.97 -13.44 -14.60
N ALA A 162 -2.47 -14.03 -13.53
CA ALA A 162 -3.85 -14.48 -13.46
C ALA A 162 -4.87 -13.34 -13.65
N LEU A 163 -4.58 -12.18 -13.09
CA LEU A 163 -5.44 -11.00 -13.26
C LEU A 163 -5.30 -10.39 -14.65
N LEU A 164 -4.09 -10.39 -15.23
CA LEU A 164 -3.85 -9.90 -16.59
C LEU A 164 -4.60 -10.74 -17.62
N LEU A 165 -4.54 -12.07 -17.50
CA LEU A 165 -5.26 -13.00 -18.38
C LEU A 165 -6.78 -12.89 -18.28
N SER A 166 -7.32 -12.30 -17.20
CA SER A 166 -8.75 -12.01 -17.03
C SER A 166 -9.20 -10.68 -17.63
N THR A 167 -8.27 -9.88 -18.16
CA THR A 167 -8.60 -8.57 -18.75
C THR A 167 -9.13 -8.71 -20.18
N THR A 168 -9.84 -7.68 -20.62
CA THR A 168 -10.31 -7.56 -22.01
C THR A 168 -9.87 -6.20 -22.57
N PHE A 169 -9.77 -6.11 -23.90
CA PHE A 169 -9.52 -4.84 -24.58
C PHE A 169 -10.80 -4.34 -25.22
N SER A 170 -11.26 -3.15 -24.85
CA SER A 170 -12.49 -2.55 -25.37
C SER A 170 -12.36 -1.03 -25.41
N ASN A 171 -12.80 -0.44 -26.52
CA ASN A 171 -12.82 1.03 -26.74
C ASN A 171 -11.45 1.71 -26.44
N GLY A 172 -10.36 1.09 -26.89
CA GLY A 172 -8.99 1.63 -26.69
C GLY A 172 -8.47 1.54 -25.26
N LYS A 173 -9.11 0.80 -24.38
CA LYS A 173 -8.73 0.61 -22.98
C LYS A 173 -8.63 -0.87 -22.61
N ILE A 174 -7.72 -1.16 -21.70
CA ILE A 174 -7.69 -2.47 -21.01
C ILE A 174 -8.71 -2.41 -19.89
N GLN A 175 -9.60 -3.38 -19.85
CA GLN A 175 -10.66 -3.46 -18.85
C GLN A 175 -10.53 -4.74 -18.03
N THR A 176 -10.54 -4.61 -16.71
CA THR A 176 -10.55 -5.73 -15.77
C THR A 176 -11.93 -6.38 -15.70
N ALA A 177 -12.01 -7.59 -15.16
CA ALA A 177 -13.29 -8.27 -14.92
C ALA A 177 -14.24 -7.47 -14.01
N ALA A 178 -13.69 -6.63 -13.13
CA ALA A 178 -14.48 -5.74 -12.26
C ALA A 178 -14.93 -4.43 -12.94
N GLY A 179 -14.46 -4.16 -14.16
CA GLY A 179 -14.84 -2.98 -14.92
C GLY A 179 -13.89 -1.79 -14.83
N THR A 180 -12.82 -1.87 -14.04
CA THR A 180 -11.78 -0.83 -13.98
C THR A 180 -11.04 -0.77 -15.32
N ARG A 181 -10.72 0.46 -15.78
CA ARG A 181 -10.18 0.69 -17.12
C ARG A 181 -8.83 1.40 -17.06
N TYR A 182 -7.90 0.97 -17.92
CA TYR A 182 -6.55 1.53 -18.00
C TYR A 182 -6.19 1.87 -19.44
N SER A 183 -5.33 2.88 -19.61
CA SER A 183 -4.88 3.36 -20.92
C SER A 183 -3.84 2.45 -21.55
N GLY A 184 -3.11 1.68 -20.77
CA GLY A 184 -2.09 0.77 -21.29
C GLY A 184 -1.51 -0.16 -20.23
N LEU A 185 -0.86 -1.23 -20.74
CA LEU A 185 -0.04 -2.13 -19.96
C LEU A 185 1.43 -1.74 -20.15
N ILE A 186 2.14 -1.64 -19.04
CA ILE A 186 3.59 -1.41 -19.02
C ILE A 186 4.26 -2.67 -18.50
N ILE A 187 5.17 -3.23 -19.29
CA ILE A 187 6.03 -4.34 -18.88
C ILE A 187 7.40 -3.75 -18.57
N PRO A 188 7.85 -3.77 -17.31
CA PRO A 188 9.16 -3.25 -16.93
C PRO A 188 10.27 -4.03 -17.65
N ASP A 189 11.33 -3.32 -18.05
CA ASP A 189 12.53 -3.96 -18.62
C ASP A 189 13.26 -4.72 -17.52
N SER A 190 13.06 -6.03 -17.49
CA SER A 190 13.69 -6.99 -16.58
C SER A 190 14.20 -8.18 -17.39
N HIS A 191 14.37 -9.35 -16.78
CA HIS A 191 14.76 -10.56 -17.53
C HIS A 191 13.63 -11.11 -18.44
N ASN A 192 12.45 -10.48 -18.40
CA ASN A 192 11.29 -10.77 -19.25
C ASN A 192 10.84 -12.23 -19.18
N ILE A 193 10.87 -12.81 -18.00
CA ILE A 193 10.36 -14.16 -17.78
C ILE A 193 8.85 -14.07 -17.64
N LEU A 194 8.15 -14.47 -18.68
CA LEU A 194 6.70 -14.54 -18.74
C LEU A 194 6.26 -15.99 -18.93
N THR A 195 5.04 -16.31 -18.49
CA THR A 195 4.44 -17.60 -18.88
C THR A 195 3.97 -17.54 -20.34
N PRO A 196 3.87 -18.70 -21.05
CA PRO A 196 3.43 -18.71 -22.44
C PRO A 196 2.04 -18.13 -22.66
N GLU A 197 1.21 -18.11 -21.62
CA GLU A 197 -0.17 -17.62 -21.66
C GLU A 197 -0.26 -16.08 -21.55
N VAL A 198 0.76 -15.44 -20.98
CA VAL A 198 0.88 -13.99 -20.84
C VAL A 198 1.57 -13.39 -22.03
#